data_ed7731420b81e3348d34b83143c144f0
#
_entry.id   ed7731420b81e3348d34b83143c144f0
#
_cell.length_a   1.000
_cell.length_b   1.000
_cell.length_c   1.000
_cell.angle_alpha   90.00
_cell.angle_beta   90.00
_cell.angle_gamma   90.00
#
_symmetry.space_group_name_H-M   'P 1'
#
loop_
_entity.id
_entity.type
_entity.pdbx_description
1 polymer ?
#
loop_
_entity_poly.entity_id
_entity_poly.type
_entity_poly.pdbx_seq_one_letter_code
_entity_poly.pdbx_strand_id
1 'polypeptide(L)'
;MKKASNILLTIGGILHIINGVAFFLASLYFFIASIAFFAFGYNWMGIQYDETMTEETIAITFNIVAAVYILVGFVFIGCGILSEIAAKITFNTKENGNKKNYITVIVLSAILDNPAAIVGSIFGLITLNREKPEVQQE
;
A
#
# COMPACT_ATOMS: atom_id res chain seq x y z
N MET A 1 -16.79 -15.35 -17.74
CA MET A 1 -16.30 -14.93 -16.42
C MET A 1 -14.79 -15.12 -16.26
N LYS A 2 -14.17 -16.27 -16.56
CA LYS A 2 -12.72 -16.52 -16.42
C LYS A 2 -11.84 -15.49 -17.14
N LYS A 3 -12.19 -15.12 -18.40
CA LYS A 3 -11.46 -14.10 -19.16
C LYS A 3 -11.53 -12.72 -18.49
N ALA A 4 -12.70 -12.33 -17.98
CA ALA A 4 -12.87 -11.06 -17.27
C ALA A 4 -12.10 -11.04 -15.94
N SER A 5 -12.14 -12.14 -15.17
CA SER A 5 -11.32 -12.31 -13.97
C SER A 5 -9.83 -12.11 -14.27
N ASN A 6 -9.31 -12.78 -15.30
CA ASN A 6 -7.89 -12.68 -15.67
C ASN A 6 -7.47 -11.28 -16.09
N ILE A 7 -8.32 -10.55 -16.80
CA ILE A 7 -8.05 -9.15 -17.18
C ILE A 7 -8.01 -8.26 -15.93
N LEU A 8 -9.00 -8.37 -15.05
CA LEU A 8 -9.09 -7.58 -13.84
C LEU A 8 -7.96 -7.89 -12.84
N LEU A 9 -7.54 -9.15 -12.71
CA LEU A 9 -6.39 -9.53 -11.90
C LEU A 9 -5.09 -8.97 -12.50
N THR A 10 -4.96 -8.93 -13.82
CA THR A 10 -3.79 -8.30 -14.46
C THR A 10 -3.73 -6.80 -14.16
N ILE A 11 -4.85 -6.10 -14.33
CA ILE A 11 -4.95 -4.67 -14.01
C ILE A 11 -4.68 -4.45 -12.52
N GLY A 12 -5.29 -5.25 -11.65
CA GLY A 12 -5.09 -5.17 -10.20
C GLY A 12 -3.64 -5.41 -9.79
N GLY A 13 -2.96 -6.39 -10.38
CA GLY A 13 -1.54 -6.64 -10.15
C GLY A 13 -0.65 -5.46 -10.55
N ILE A 14 -0.92 -4.86 -11.71
CA ILE A 14 -0.20 -3.66 -12.18
C ILE A 14 -0.45 -2.47 -11.23
N LEU A 15 -1.69 -2.26 -10.79
CA LEU A 15 -2.01 -1.20 -9.83
C LEU A 15 -1.29 -1.40 -8.49
N HIS A 16 -1.15 -2.63 -8.02
CA HIS A 16 -0.36 -2.91 -6.82
C HIS A 16 1.12 -2.54 -6.99
N ILE A 17 1.73 -2.82 -8.14
CA ILE A 17 3.11 -2.40 -8.43
C ILE A 17 3.23 -0.86 -8.42
N ILE A 18 2.31 -0.17 -9.11
CA ILE A 18 2.30 1.30 -9.15
C ILE A 18 2.18 1.88 -7.74
N ASN A 19 1.26 1.36 -6.93
CA ASN A 19 1.08 1.77 -5.54
C ASN A 19 2.34 1.49 -4.71
N GLY A 20 2.98 0.33 -4.87
CA GLY A 20 4.23 -0.01 -4.21
C GLY A 20 5.32 1.02 -4.49
N VAL A 21 5.55 1.34 -5.76
CA VAL A 21 6.51 2.37 -6.17
C VAL A 21 6.15 3.74 -5.59
N ALA A 22 4.87 4.13 -5.63
CA ALA A 22 4.41 5.41 -5.07
C ALA A 22 4.67 5.49 -3.56
N PHE A 23 4.43 4.41 -2.81
CA PHE A 23 4.73 4.35 -1.38
C PHE A 23 6.23 4.46 -1.08
N PHE A 24 7.10 3.82 -1.86
CA PHE A 24 8.55 3.97 -1.71
C PHE A 24 9.01 5.40 -2.01
N LEU A 25 8.49 6.05 -3.04
CA LEU A 25 8.80 7.45 -3.33
C LEU A 25 8.30 8.38 -2.22
N ALA A 26 7.09 8.15 -1.69
CA ALA A 26 6.58 8.90 -0.56
C ALA A 26 7.44 8.71 0.69
N SER A 27 7.89 7.49 1.00
CA SER A 27 8.79 7.24 2.12
C SER A 27 10.10 8.01 2.01
N LEU A 28 10.69 8.05 0.82
CA LEU A 28 11.90 8.81 0.55
C LEU A 28 11.69 10.31 0.80
N TYR A 29 10.55 10.86 0.36
CA TYR A 29 10.18 12.25 0.65
C TYR A 29 10.14 12.53 2.16
N PHE A 30 9.49 11.67 2.94
CA PHE A 30 9.40 11.83 4.39
C PHE A 30 10.77 11.77 5.07
N PHE A 31 11.67 10.89 4.65
CA PHE A 31 13.04 10.84 5.20
C PHE A 31 13.84 12.08 4.83
N ILE A 32 13.78 12.56 3.60
CA ILE A 32 14.45 13.80 3.18
C ILE A 32 13.91 15.00 3.97
N ALA A 33 12.59 15.11 4.11
CA ALA A 33 11.96 16.15 4.89
C ALA A 33 12.39 16.11 6.37
N SER A 34 12.47 14.92 6.96
CA SER A 34 12.98 14.73 8.33
C SER A 34 14.41 15.25 8.49
N ILE A 35 15.33 14.90 7.57
CA ILE A 35 16.70 15.39 7.58
C ILE A 35 16.72 16.93 7.45
N ALA A 36 15.87 17.49 6.60
CA ALA A 36 15.76 18.93 6.44
C ALA A 36 15.30 19.62 7.75
N PHE A 37 14.32 19.04 8.46
CA PHE A 37 13.90 19.57 9.77
C PHE A 37 15.03 19.54 10.79
N PHE A 38 15.84 18.47 10.84
CA PHE A 38 17.00 18.42 11.74
C PHE A 38 18.11 19.41 11.33
N ALA A 39 18.42 19.53 10.04
CA ALA A 39 19.57 20.30 9.56
C ALA A 39 19.31 21.81 9.49
N PHE A 40 18.12 22.22 9.10
CA PHE A 40 17.80 23.62 8.84
C PHE A 40 16.89 24.24 9.90
N GLY A 41 16.26 23.43 10.75
CA GLY A 41 15.35 23.92 11.79
C GLY A 41 14.23 24.78 11.21
N TYR A 42 13.72 25.69 12.05
CA TYR A 42 12.56 26.51 11.72
C TYR A 42 12.81 27.57 10.62
N ASN A 43 14.05 28.01 10.43
CA ASN A 43 14.39 29.06 9.44
C ASN A 43 14.13 28.59 8.00
N TRP A 44 14.18 27.29 7.74
CA TRP A 44 13.98 26.74 6.41
C TRP A 44 12.54 26.89 5.90
N MET A 45 11.56 26.90 6.82
CA MET A 45 10.16 26.97 6.46
C MET A 45 9.59 28.39 6.41
N GLY A 46 10.36 29.41 6.77
CA GLY A 46 9.90 30.80 6.85
C GLY A 46 8.79 31.03 7.87
N ILE A 47 8.64 30.13 8.85
CA ILE A 47 7.62 30.22 9.88
C ILE A 47 8.08 31.28 10.88
N GLN A 48 7.28 32.34 11.07
CA GLN A 48 7.47 33.30 12.16
C GLN A 48 6.86 32.71 13.42
N TYR A 49 7.70 32.51 14.43
CA TYR A 49 7.27 32.10 15.77
C TYR A 49 6.85 33.31 16.59
N ASP A 50 5.88 33.12 17.45
CA ASP A 50 5.50 34.11 18.47
C ASP A 50 6.71 34.37 19.38
N GLU A 51 6.98 35.64 19.70
CA GLU A 51 8.10 36.08 20.57
C GLU A 51 8.07 35.44 21.97
N THR A 52 6.97 34.73 22.30
CA THR A 52 6.81 34.03 23.59
C THR A 52 7.45 32.63 23.61
N MET A 53 7.88 32.08 22.48
CA MET A 53 8.53 30.76 22.43
C MET A 53 10.04 30.86 22.69
N THR A 54 10.54 30.06 23.62
CA THR A 54 11.97 29.93 23.86
C THR A 54 12.65 29.08 22.75
N GLU A 55 13.93 29.34 22.46
CA GLU A 55 14.73 28.55 21.51
C GLU A 55 14.67 27.05 21.81
N GLU A 56 14.65 26.68 23.09
CA GLU A 56 14.55 25.29 23.54
C GLU A 56 13.21 24.66 23.13
N THR A 57 12.09 25.36 23.32
CA THR A 57 10.75 24.89 22.93
C THR A 57 10.66 24.69 21.42
N ILE A 58 11.26 25.58 20.66
CA ILE A 58 11.33 25.51 19.19
C ILE A 58 12.12 24.26 18.76
N ALA A 59 13.33 24.07 19.33
CA ALA A 59 14.17 22.92 19.01
C ALA A 59 13.48 21.58 19.33
N ILE A 60 12.83 21.48 20.48
CA ILE A 60 12.06 20.28 20.86
C ILE A 60 10.93 20.02 19.87
N THR A 61 10.19 21.04 19.46
CA THR A 61 9.09 20.92 18.51
C THR A 61 9.58 20.38 17.16
N PHE A 62 10.70 20.91 16.62
CA PHE A 62 11.27 20.43 15.35
C PHE A 62 11.77 18.99 15.45
N ASN A 63 12.38 18.61 16.57
CA ASN A 63 12.83 17.24 16.79
C ASN A 63 11.64 16.27 16.85
N ILE A 64 10.52 16.65 17.46
CA ILE A 64 9.29 15.85 17.48
C ILE A 64 8.73 15.71 16.06
N VAL A 65 8.63 16.80 15.30
CA VAL A 65 8.15 16.77 13.91
C VAL A 65 9.04 15.86 13.05
N ALA A 66 10.36 15.99 13.15
CA ALA A 66 11.29 15.13 12.43
C ALA A 66 11.11 13.66 12.79
N ALA A 67 10.93 13.33 14.07
CA ALA A 67 10.68 11.96 14.51
C ALA A 67 9.36 11.39 13.94
N VAL A 68 8.30 12.21 13.91
CA VAL A 68 7.01 11.82 13.30
C VAL A 68 7.20 11.53 11.80
N TYR A 69 7.94 12.36 11.07
CA TYR A 69 8.23 12.14 9.65
C TYR A 69 9.00 10.84 9.42
N ILE A 70 9.96 10.50 10.27
CA ILE A 70 10.66 9.21 10.21
C ILE A 70 9.68 8.03 10.38
N LEU A 71 8.83 8.10 11.41
CA LEU A 71 7.83 7.05 11.66
C LEU A 71 6.88 6.88 10.47
N VAL A 72 6.38 7.98 9.93
CA VAL A 72 5.52 7.96 8.72
C VAL A 72 6.28 7.34 7.54
N GLY A 73 7.54 7.71 7.33
CA GLY A 73 8.39 7.12 6.30
C GLY A 73 8.49 5.58 6.42
N PHE A 74 8.66 5.04 7.62
CA PHE A 74 8.67 3.59 7.84
C PHE A 74 7.32 2.93 7.56
N VAL A 75 6.20 3.58 7.91
CA VAL A 75 4.85 3.09 7.57
C VAL A 75 4.70 2.98 6.05
N PHE A 76 5.13 3.99 5.29
CA PHE A 76 5.08 3.97 3.83
C PHE A 76 5.96 2.87 3.23
N ILE A 77 7.14 2.57 3.79
CA ILE A 77 7.94 1.41 3.38
C ILE A 77 7.14 0.11 3.58
N GLY A 78 6.53 -0.05 4.76
CA GLY A 78 5.69 -1.22 5.05
C GLY A 78 4.55 -1.39 4.06
N CYS A 79 3.84 -0.31 3.72
CA CYS A 79 2.78 -0.31 2.70
C CYS A 79 3.33 -0.65 1.30
N GLY A 80 4.52 -0.15 0.96
CA GLY A 80 5.20 -0.47 -0.29
C GLY A 80 5.51 -1.96 -0.41
N ILE A 81 6.12 -2.56 0.61
CA ILE A 81 6.41 -3.99 0.66
C ILE A 81 5.13 -4.82 0.57
N LEU A 82 4.08 -4.44 1.31
CA LEU A 82 2.79 -5.12 1.29
C LEU A 82 2.17 -5.07 -0.12
N SER A 83 2.29 -3.96 -0.82
CA SER A 83 1.78 -3.76 -2.18
C SER A 83 2.51 -4.68 -3.19
N GLU A 84 3.82 -4.81 -3.09
CA GLU A 84 4.61 -5.73 -3.93
C GLU A 84 4.24 -7.20 -3.68
N ILE A 85 4.05 -7.58 -2.42
CA ILE A 85 3.57 -8.92 -2.07
C ILE A 85 2.19 -9.18 -2.65
N ALA A 86 1.27 -8.20 -2.53
CA ALA A 86 -0.07 -8.28 -3.10
C ALA A 86 -0.04 -8.42 -4.62
N ALA A 87 0.84 -7.69 -5.33
CA ALA A 87 1.04 -7.83 -6.77
C ALA A 87 1.44 -9.27 -7.14
N LYS A 88 2.45 -9.82 -6.47
CA LYS A 88 2.93 -11.18 -6.71
C LYS A 88 1.83 -12.23 -6.49
N ILE A 89 1.08 -12.12 -5.41
CA ILE A 89 -0.03 -13.04 -5.12
C ILE A 89 -1.13 -12.90 -6.17
N THR A 90 -1.45 -11.67 -6.61
CA THR A 90 -2.47 -11.40 -7.63
C THR A 90 -2.11 -12.02 -8.96
N PHE A 91 -0.85 -11.90 -9.42
CA PHE A 91 -0.39 -12.53 -10.66
C PHE A 91 -0.36 -14.06 -10.55
N ASN A 92 0.11 -14.61 -9.43
CA ASN A 92 0.08 -16.06 -9.21
C ASN A 92 -1.37 -16.60 -9.15
N THR A 93 -2.30 -15.84 -8.60
CA THR A 93 -3.73 -16.21 -8.56
C THR A 93 -4.35 -16.25 -9.95
N LYS A 94 -3.94 -15.37 -10.86
CA LYS A 94 -4.34 -15.39 -12.26
C LYS A 94 -3.93 -16.70 -12.96
N GLU A 95 -2.72 -17.20 -12.67
CA GLU A 95 -2.16 -18.40 -13.32
C GLU A 95 -2.66 -19.69 -12.67
N ASN A 96 -2.62 -19.75 -11.35
CA ASN A 96 -2.83 -20.96 -10.54
C ASN A 96 -3.87 -20.72 -9.43
N GLY A 97 -4.96 -19.99 -9.75
CA GLY A 97 -5.93 -19.57 -8.75
C GLY A 97 -6.67 -20.72 -8.09
N ASN A 98 -6.56 -20.80 -6.77
CA ASN A 98 -7.39 -21.62 -5.91
C ASN A 98 -8.22 -20.73 -4.97
N LYS A 99 -9.20 -21.30 -4.28
CA LYS A 99 -10.11 -20.56 -3.38
C LYS A 99 -9.34 -19.71 -2.36
N LYS A 100 -8.27 -20.24 -1.77
CA LYS A 100 -7.44 -19.55 -0.78
C LYS A 100 -6.77 -18.33 -1.39
N ASN A 101 -6.17 -18.47 -2.57
CA ASN A 101 -5.47 -17.38 -3.25
C ASN A 101 -6.43 -16.23 -3.59
N TYR A 102 -7.61 -16.52 -4.14
CA TYR A 102 -8.62 -15.48 -4.42
C TYR A 102 -9.05 -14.73 -3.16
N ILE A 103 -9.28 -15.43 -2.04
CA ILE A 103 -9.63 -14.81 -0.76
C ILE A 103 -8.48 -13.92 -0.27
N THR A 104 -7.25 -14.40 -0.35
CA THR A 104 -6.06 -13.62 0.04
C THR A 104 -5.93 -12.33 -0.77
N VAL A 105 -6.15 -12.41 -2.10
CA VAL A 105 -6.13 -11.20 -2.95
C VAL A 105 -7.24 -10.23 -2.54
N ILE A 106 -8.45 -10.69 -2.25
CA ILE A 106 -9.54 -9.82 -1.80
C ILE A 106 -9.15 -9.07 -0.52
N VAL A 107 -8.61 -9.77 0.48
CA VAL A 107 -8.24 -9.17 1.76
C VAL A 107 -7.11 -8.14 1.58
N LEU A 108 -6.03 -8.51 0.89
CA LEU A 108 -4.91 -7.59 0.65
C LEU A 108 -5.33 -6.37 -0.18
N SER A 109 -6.15 -6.59 -1.21
CA SER A 109 -6.62 -5.52 -2.08
C SER A 109 -7.64 -4.59 -1.41
N ALA A 110 -8.39 -5.10 -0.41
CA ALA A 110 -9.26 -4.25 0.42
C ALA A 110 -8.43 -3.33 1.33
N ILE A 111 -7.31 -3.83 1.90
CA ILE A 111 -6.40 -3.02 2.71
C ILE A 111 -5.68 -1.95 1.86
N LEU A 112 -5.33 -2.29 0.62
CA LEU A 112 -4.56 -1.44 -0.30
C LEU A 112 -5.44 -0.63 -1.27
N ASP A 113 -6.76 -0.64 -1.08
CA ASP A 113 -7.76 0.05 -1.91
C ASP A 113 -7.62 -0.22 -3.42
N ASN A 114 -7.62 -1.51 -3.79
CA ASN A 114 -7.49 -1.95 -5.18
C ASN A 114 -8.77 -2.68 -5.66
N PRO A 115 -9.80 -1.94 -6.11
CA PRO A 115 -11.08 -2.53 -6.50
C PRO A 115 -10.98 -3.48 -7.70
N ALA A 116 -10.04 -3.27 -8.62
CA ALA A 116 -9.88 -4.14 -9.78
C ALA A 116 -9.48 -5.56 -9.38
N ALA A 117 -8.54 -5.70 -8.45
CA ALA A 117 -8.12 -7.00 -7.93
C ALA A 117 -9.22 -7.67 -7.11
N ILE A 118 -10.01 -6.90 -6.34
CA ILE A 118 -11.17 -7.42 -5.58
C ILE A 118 -12.20 -8.03 -6.53
N VAL A 119 -12.67 -7.25 -7.51
CA VAL A 119 -13.71 -7.70 -8.47
C VAL A 119 -13.20 -8.87 -9.33
N GLY A 120 -11.93 -8.81 -9.76
CA GLY A 120 -11.30 -9.90 -10.50
C GLY A 120 -11.26 -11.20 -9.70
N SER A 121 -10.98 -11.14 -8.41
CA SER A 121 -10.95 -12.29 -7.51
C SER A 121 -12.34 -12.85 -7.23
N ILE A 122 -13.36 -12.00 -7.08
CA ILE A 122 -14.75 -12.44 -6.93
C ILE A 122 -15.20 -13.21 -8.18
N PHE A 123 -14.92 -12.71 -9.39
CA PHE A 123 -15.23 -13.41 -10.61
C PHE A 123 -14.48 -14.75 -10.74
N GLY A 124 -13.22 -14.80 -10.28
CA GLY A 124 -12.45 -16.02 -10.22
C GLY A 124 -13.07 -17.06 -9.29
N LEU A 125 -13.50 -16.66 -8.10
CA LEU A 125 -14.19 -17.54 -7.13
C LEU A 125 -15.51 -18.09 -7.70
N ILE A 126 -16.31 -17.26 -8.34
CA ILE A 126 -17.57 -17.67 -8.96
C ILE A 126 -17.29 -18.72 -10.05
N THR A 127 -16.26 -18.49 -10.87
CA THR A 127 -15.87 -19.42 -11.93
C THR A 127 -15.41 -20.75 -11.35
N LEU A 128 -14.58 -20.71 -10.33
CA LEU A 128 -14.03 -21.89 -9.65
C LEU A 128 -15.16 -22.76 -9.03
N ASN A 129 -16.17 -22.12 -8.44
CA ASN A 129 -17.32 -22.84 -7.87
C ASN A 129 -18.22 -23.46 -8.94
N ARG A 130 -18.29 -22.88 -10.14
CA ARG A 130 -19.06 -23.46 -11.25
C ARG A 130 -18.34 -24.59 -11.97
N GLU A 131 -17.02 -24.61 -11.95
CA GLU A 131 -16.18 -25.65 -12.57
C GLU A 131 -16.06 -26.92 -11.68
N LYS A 132 -16.51 -26.89 -10.43
CA LYS A 132 -16.64 -28.12 -9.61
C LYS A 132 -17.88 -28.87 -10.10
N PRO A 133 -17.73 -30.05 -10.76
CA PRO A 133 -18.88 -30.87 -11.04
C PRO A 133 -19.55 -31.25 -9.72
N GLU A 134 -20.87 -31.25 -9.70
CA GLU A 134 -21.64 -31.92 -8.68
C GLU A 134 -21.17 -33.38 -8.67
N VAL A 135 -20.30 -33.70 -7.69
CA VAL A 135 -19.96 -35.10 -7.41
C VAL A 135 -21.25 -35.71 -6.90
N GLN A 136 -21.90 -36.45 -7.84
CA GLN A 136 -22.92 -37.43 -7.66
C GLN A 136 -23.15 -37.83 -6.20
N GLN A 137 -24.31 -37.44 -5.70
CA GLN A 137 -24.98 -38.18 -4.66
C GLN A 137 -25.42 -39.53 -5.27
N GLU A 138 -24.65 -40.56 -5.09
CA GLU A 138 -25.12 -41.94 -5.08
C GLU A 138 -25.07 -42.45 -3.65
#